data_e29e8cfcb2e6e5c1b226d06558687ca9
#
_entry.id   e29e8cfcb2e6e5c1b226d06558687ca9
#
_cell.length_a   1.000
_cell.length_b   1.000
_cell.length_c   1.000
_cell.angle_alpha   90.00
_cell.angle_beta   90.00
_cell.angle_gamma   90.00
#
_symmetry.space_group_name_H-M   'P 1'
#
loop_
_entity.id
_entity.type
_entity.pdbx_description
1 polymer ?
#
loop_
_entity_poly.entity_id
_entity_poly.type
_entity_poly.pdbx_seq_one_letter_code
_entity_poly.pdbx_strand_id
1 'polypeptide(L)'
;MRRARIAAVASHLPDETRSTAETEERLRRENPGLHLATGLIGRLTGVERVHLRPDGWQTSDLAAAAARTVLERSPGPIDLLIFASASQDLIEPATSHIVSAKLGLDCPVFDVKNACNSVLNAMQVAEALIATGQYRRVLIASGEQPSHAVRWRLDSQAQFLRSFAGYTMSDAGAAVILEAADPQSNDGTGPRSTDTTPGILGSRFVARSEYWAVGTLPTGGSVNPHAEGGSYFDMDGGALQRAFAELGVGLVQETLASLGYGVDQLDFVAVHQVALAYHETISAVLGLDRDRTIVTISRHGNLASATLPLQLELALASGAVGPGSLVGLVGLAGGISLGAMVVRL
;
A
#
# COMPACT_ATOMS: atom_id res chain seq x y z
N MET A 1 -17.75 -19.65 9.74
CA MET A 1 -16.79 -19.40 8.65
C MET A 1 -15.41 -19.37 9.25
N ARG A 2 -14.38 -19.86 8.53
CA ARG A 2 -12.99 -19.74 8.97
C ARG A 2 -12.55 -18.28 8.88
N ARG A 3 -11.79 -17.80 9.85
CA ARG A 3 -11.14 -16.49 9.74
C ARG A 3 -9.80 -16.62 9.04
N ALA A 4 -9.40 -15.57 8.32
CA ALA A 4 -8.06 -15.44 7.80
C ALA A 4 -7.23 -14.60 8.77
N ARG A 5 -6.15 -15.16 9.34
CA ARG A 5 -5.22 -14.44 10.20
C ARG A 5 -3.95 -14.05 9.45
N ILE A 6 -3.30 -12.99 9.86
CA ILE A 6 -1.97 -12.63 9.38
C ILE A 6 -0.96 -13.56 10.05
N ALA A 7 -0.33 -14.44 9.28
CA ALA A 7 0.71 -15.35 9.76
C ALA A 7 2.10 -14.71 9.75
N ALA A 8 2.37 -13.87 8.76
CA ALA A 8 3.59 -13.09 8.65
C ALA A 8 3.38 -11.85 7.78
N VAL A 9 4.17 -10.82 8.05
CA VAL A 9 4.30 -9.62 7.22
C VAL A 9 5.77 -9.24 7.13
N ALA A 10 6.20 -8.78 5.95
CA ALA A 10 7.53 -8.22 5.73
C ALA A 10 7.51 -7.18 4.60
N SER A 11 8.49 -6.30 4.64
CA SER A 11 8.75 -5.32 3.60
C SER A 11 10.20 -5.44 3.13
N HIS A 12 10.45 -5.07 1.88
CA HIS A 12 11.77 -4.92 1.32
C HIS A 12 11.93 -3.48 0.85
N LEU A 13 12.81 -2.76 1.51
CA LEU A 13 13.20 -1.40 1.13
C LEU A 13 14.60 -1.47 0.51
N PRO A 14 14.78 -1.09 -0.75
CA PRO A 14 16.11 -0.99 -1.35
C PRO A 14 17.04 -0.07 -0.55
N ASP A 15 18.34 -0.40 -0.49
CA ASP A 15 19.33 0.38 0.25
C ASP A 15 19.63 1.71 -0.43
N GLU A 16 19.59 1.76 -1.78
CA GLU A 16 19.80 3.01 -2.52
C GLU A 16 18.66 3.97 -2.27
N THR A 17 19.03 5.22 -1.94
CA THR A 17 18.05 6.29 -1.71
C THR A 17 18.44 7.55 -2.45
N ARG A 18 17.46 8.38 -2.75
CA ARG A 18 17.63 9.72 -3.28
C ARG A 18 16.87 10.71 -2.40
N SER A 19 17.58 11.71 -1.87
CA SER A 19 16.98 12.77 -1.09
C SER A 19 16.13 13.71 -1.96
N THR A 20 15.20 14.42 -1.34
CA THR A 20 14.43 15.46 -2.03
C THR A 20 15.32 16.62 -2.49
N ALA A 21 16.43 16.90 -1.79
CA ALA A 21 17.42 17.88 -2.20
C ALA A 21 18.12 17.48 -3.51
N GLU A 22 18.58 16.23 -3.62
CA GLU A 22 19.17 15.68 -4.87
C GLU A 22 18.15 15.66 -6.02
N THR A 23 16.87 15.35 -5.71
CA THR A 23 15.78 15.43 -6.68
C THR A 23 15.61 16.85 -7.21
N GLU A 24 15.58 17.85 -6.34
CA GLU A 24 15.47 19.27 -6.73
C GLU A 24 16.68 19.76 -7.51
N GLU A 25 17.89 19.35 -7.13
CA GLU A 25 19.12 19.68 -7.87
C GLU A 25 19.10 19.10 -9.28
N ARG A 26 18.70 17.84 -9.42
CA ARG A 26 18.53 17.22 -10.75
C ARG A 26 17.50 17.95 -11.59
N LEU A 27 16.32 18.28 -11.02
CA LEU A 27 15.29 19.03 -11.70
C LEU A 27 15.77 20.39 -12.21
N ARG A 28 16.51 21.16 -11.39
CA ARG A 28 17.09 22.45 -11.81
C ARG A 28 18.12 22.28 -12.92
N ARG A 29 18.98 21.29 -12.81
CA ARG A 29 20.02 21.01 -13.81
C ARG A 29 19.41 20.62 -15.16
N GLU A 30 18.38 19.77 -15.17
CA GLU A 30 17.74 19.31 -16.41
C GLU A 30 16.73 20.30 -16.98
N ASN A 31 16.28 21.30 -16.18
CA ASN A 31 15.28 22.29 -16.55
C ASN A 31 15.70 23.72 -16.11
N PRO A 32 16.64 24.37 -16.81
CA PRO A 32 17.17 25.68 -16.38
C PRO A 32 16.11 26.80 -16.29
N GLY A 33 14.96 26.67 -16.98
CA GLY A 33 13.83 27.60 -16.92
C GLY A 33 12.81 27.31 -15.82
N LEU A 34 12.99 26.25 -15.04
CA LEU A 34 12.06 25.86 -13.98
C LEU A 34 12.30 26.70 -12.71
N HIS A 35 11.26 27.42 -12.28
CA HIS A 35 11.28 28.14 -11.00
C HIS A 35 10.98 27.19 -9.85
N LEU A 36 12.01 26.56 -9.28
CA LEU A 36 11.94 25.61 -8.18
C LEU A 36 12.66 26.19 -6.96
N ALA A 37 11.89 26.62 -5.96
CA ALA A 37 12.42 27.09 -4.70
C ALA A 37 13.14 25.95 -3.94
N THR A 38 14.28 26.24 -3.32
CA THR A 38 15.05 25.25 -2.56
C THR A 38 14.24 24.67 -1.41
N GLY A 39 14.25 23.36 -1.29
CA GLY A 39 13.52 22.61 -0.25
C GLY A 39 12.01 22.59 -0.46
N LEU A 40 11.51 22.91 -1.65
CA LEU A 40 10.06 22.96 -1.93
C LEU A 40 9.40 21.59 -1.75
N ILE A 41 10.00 20.54 -2.30
CA ILE A 41 9.44 19.18 -2.24
C ILE A 41 9.33 18.73 -0.77
N GLY A 42 10.41 18.83 -0.01
CA GLY A 42 10.41 18.46 1.40
C GLY A 42 9.42 19.27 2.24
N ARG A 43 9.34 20.60 2.03
CA ARG A 43 8.39 21.47 2.77
C ARG A 43 6.93 21.15 2.48
N LEU A 44 6.58 20.82 1.24
CA LEU A 44 5.20 20.52 0.87
C LEU A 44 4.76 19.12 1.27
N THR A 45 5.67 18.15 1.30
CA THR A 45 5.32 16.74 1.47
C THR A 45 5.80 16.14 2.79
N GLY A 46 6.81 16.74 3.42
CA GLY A 46 7.50 16.17 4.57
C GLY A 46 8.43 14.99 4.20
N VAL A 47 8.60 14.69 2.90
CA VAL A 47 9.49 13.62 2.43
C VAL A 47 10.94 14.11 2.43
N GLU A 48 11.82 13.34 3.05
CA GLU A 48 13.27 13.57 3.07
C GLU A 48 13.99 12.81 1.96
N ARG A 49 13.56 11.56 1.72
CA ARG A 49 14.17 10.66 0.73
C ARG A 49 13.17 9.64 0.19
N VAL A 50 13.52 9.05 -0.94
CA VAL A 50 12.84 7.92 -1.57
C VAL A 50 13.83 6.79 -1.81
N HIS A 51 13.37 5.53 -1.74
CA HIS A 51 14.15 4.36 -2.11
C HIS A 51 14.13 4.15 -3.62
N LEU A 52 15.22 3.64 -4.16
CA LEU A 52 15.39 3.32 -5.56
C LEU A 52 15.77 1.84 -5.69
N ARG A 53 15.11 1.12 -6.54
CA ARG A 53 15.43 -0.28 -6.81
C ARG A 53 16.87 -0.43 -7.33
N PRO A 54 17.55 -1.54 -7.07
CA PRO A 54 18.82 -1.85 -7.72
C PRO A 54 18.67 -1.90 -9.25
N ASP A 55 19.75 -1.58 -9.95
CA ASP A 55 19.78 -1.67 -11.40
C ASP A 55 19.45 -3.08 -11.89
N GLY A 56 18.64 -3.16 -12.94
CA GLY A 56 18.18 -4.42 -13.51
C GLY A 56 17.02 -5.10 -12.78
N TRP A 57 16.68 -4.68 -11.58
CA TRP A 57 15.51 -5.22 -10.86
C TRP A 57 14.20 -4.75 -11.48
N GLN A 58 13.22 -5.65 -11.42
CA GLN A 58 11.85 -5.40 -11.82
C GLN A 58 10.93 -5.35 -10.59
N THR A 59 9.69 -4.99 -10.80
CA THR A 59 8.64 -5.01 -9.79
C THR A 59 8.53 -6.38 -9.10
N SER A 60 8.63 -7.47 -9.88
CA SER A 60 8.62 -8.83 -9.36
C SER A 60 9.83 -9.18 -8.49
N ASP A 61 11.00 -8.53 -8.67
CA ASP A 61 12.16 -8.74 -7.80
C ASP A 61 11.93 -8.16 -6.41
N LEU A 62 11.37 -6.95 -6.35
CA LEU A 62 10.99 -6.30 -5.10
C LEU A 62 9.96 -7.15 -4.33
N ALA A 63 8.93 -7.64 -5.04
CA ALA A 63 7.91 -8.51 -4.47
C ALA A 63 8.51 -9.83 -3.96
N ALA A 64 9.37 -10.48 -4.75
CA ALA A 64 9.99 -11.74 -4.38
C ALA A 64 10.96 -11.59 -3.19
N ALA A 65 11.66 -10.45 -3.06
CA ALA A 65 12.52 -10.17 -1.92
C ALA A 65 11.73 -10.14 -0.61
N ALA A 66 10.63 -9.37 -0.56
CA ALA A 66 9.75 -9.35 0.60
C ALA A 66 9.07 -10.71 0.87
N ALA A 67 8.66 -11.41 -0.20
CA ALA A 67 8.01 -12.71 -0.10
C ALA A 67 8.94 -13.78 0.50
N ARG A 68 10.23 -13.82 0.16
CA ARG A 68 11.20 -14.74 0.79
C ARG A 68 11.26 -14.53 2.29
N THR A 69 11.27 -13.28 2.74
CA THR A 69 11.30 -12.98 4.18
C THR A 69 10.07 -13.50 4.93
N VAL A 70 8.85 -13.35 4.37
CA VAL A 70 7.66 -13.90 5.04
C VAL A 70 7.61 -15.44 4.99
N LEU A 71 8.12 -16.06 3.92
CA LEU A 71 8.22 -17.51 3.81
C LEU A 71 9.23 -18.11 4.82
N GLU A 72 10.31 -17.38 5.11
CA GLU A 72 11.28 -17.76 6.17
C GLU A 72 10.67 -17.56 7.56
N ARG A 73 9.97 -16.44 7.82
CA ARG A 73 9.32 -16.17 9.11
C ARG A 73 8.17 -17.12 9.41
N SER A 74 7.48 -17.59 8.39
CA SER A 74 6.33 -18.48 8.50
C SER A 74 6.42 -19.56 7.42
N PRO A 75 7.20 -20.64 7.65
CA PRO A 75 7.38 -21.73 6.69
C PRO A 75 6.10 -22.57 6.53
N GLY A 76 5.93 -23.12 5.34
CA GLY A 76 4.80 -24.00 5.00
C GLY A 76 4.36 -23.82 3.55
N PRO A 77 3.56 -24.76 3.01
CA PRO A 77 3.10 -24.71 1.63
C PRO A 77 2.17 -23.51 1.42
N ILE A 78 2.28 -22.90 0.24
CA ILE A 78 1.38 -21.82 -0.22
C ILE A 78 0.39 -22.44 -1.21
N ASP A 79 -0.90 -22.22 -0.95
CA ASP A 79 -1.99 -22.73 -1.79
C ASP A 79 -2.36 -21.77 -2.93
N LEU A 80 -2.06 -20.49 -2.75
CA LEU A 80 -2.36 -19.43 -3.71
C LEU A 80 -1.37 -18.27 -3.52
N LEU A 81 -0.85 -17.72 -4.64
CA LEU A 81 -0.12 -16.46 -4.65
C LEU A 81 -0.97 -15.38 -5.35
N ILE A 82 -1.12 -14.23 -4.69
CA ILE A 82 -1.72 -13.02 -5.26
C ILE A 82 -0.64 -11.95 -5.36
N PHE A 83 -0.32 -11.50 -6.58
CA PHE A 83 0.47 -10.30 -6.75
C PHE A 83 -0.44 -9.07 -6.66
N ALA A 84 -0.10 -8.13 -5.78
CA ALA A 84 -0.97 -7.00 -5.44
C ALA A 84 -0.20 -5.68 -5.50
N SER A 85 -0.33 -4.95 -6.61
CA SER A 85 0.48 -3.74 -6.85
C SER A 85 -0.18 -2.76 -7.82
N ALA A 86 0.23 -1.50 -7.74
CA ALA A 86 0.00 -0.50 -8.78
C ALA A 86 0.94 -0.69 -9.98
N SER A 87 2.13 -1.23 -9.74
CA SER A 87 3.16 -1.52 -10.73
C SER A 87 3.02 -2.94 -11.30
N GLN A 88 3.60 -3.19 -12.46
CA GLN A 88 3.61 -4.51 -13.11
C GLN A 88 4.85 -4.64 -13.98
N ASP A 89 5.36 -5.86 -14.17
CA ASP A 89 6.51 -6.09 -15.06
C ASP A 89 6.11 -5.97 -16.53
N LEU A 90 4.99 -6.61 -16.87
CA LEU A 90 4.43 -6.69 -18.22
C LEU A 90 2.92 -6.46 -18.16
N ILE A 91 2.32 -6.12 -19.29
CA ILE A 91 0.85 -6.14 -19.42
C ILE A 91 0.35 -7.58 -19.44
N GLU A 92 1.08 -8.48 -20.10
CA GLU A 92 0.80 -9.91 -20.24
C GLU A 92 2.13 -10.68 -20.34
N PRO A 93 2.36 -11.76 -19.61
CA PRO A 93 1.44 -12.36 -18.61
C PRO A 93 1.33 -11.54 -17.32
N ALA A 94 0.42 -11.96 -16.42
CA ALA A 94 0.29 -11.42 -15.07
C ALA A 94 1.63 -11.52 -14.31
N THR A 95 1.97 -10.48 -13.54
CA THR A 95 3.24 -10.42 -12.79
C THR A 95 3.35 -11.51 -11.73
N SER A 96 2.22 -12.01 -11.22
CA SER A 96 2.17 -13.16 -10.29
C SER A 96 2.86 -14.40 -10.83
N HIS A 97 2.79 -14.69 -12.13
CA HIS A 97 3.52 -15.81 -12.74
C HIS A 97 5.03 -15.63 -12.63
N ILE A 98 5.52 -14.40 -12.83
CA ILE A 98 6.94 -14.08 -12.74
C ILE A 98 7.41 -14.20 -11.28
N VAL A 99 6.63 -13.68 -10.33
CA VAL A 99 6.93 -13.79 -8.89
C VAL A 99 6.94 -15.26 -8.46
N SER A 100 5.95 -16.06 -8.88
CA SER A 100 5.88 -17.50 -8.57
C SER A 100 7.12 -18.25 -9.08
N ALA A 101 7.53 -17.99 -10.32
CA ALA A 101 8.74 -18.57 -10.91
C ALA A 101 10.00 -18.18 -10.14
N LYS A 102 10.15 -16.91 -9.71
CA LYS A 102 11.28 -16.42 -8.91
C LYS A 102 11.33 -17.03 -7.51
N LEU A 103 10.18 -17.45 -6.96
CA LEU A 103 10.06 -18.09 -5.65
C LEU A 103 10.08 -19.61 -5.72
N GLY A 104 9.96 -20.20 -6.91
CA GLY A 104 9.86 -21.65 -7.09
C GLY A 104 8.57 -22.23 -6.52
N LEU A 105 7.47 -21.47 -6.57
CA LEU A 105 6.17 -21.92 -6.08
C LEU A 105 5.41 -22.65 -7.19
N ASP A 106 4.68 -23.70 -6.80
CA ASP A 106 3.80 -24.49 -7.68
C ASP A 106 2.36 -24.40 -7.13
N CYS A 107 1.74 -23.25 -7.32
CA CYS A 107 0.37 -22.97 -6.88
C CYS A 107 -0.34 -22.06 -7.88
N PRO A 108 -1.69 -21.99 -7.88
CA PRO A 108 -2.44 -20.98 -8.63
C PRO A 108 -1.97 -19.58 -8.30
N VAL A 109 -2.03 -18.69 -9.33
CA VAL A 109 -1.58 -17.29 -9.19
C VAL A 109 -2.49 -16.36 -9.98
N PHE A 110 -2.67 -15.12 -9.51
CA PHE A 110 -3.29 -14.02 -10.23
C PHE A 110 -2.91 -12.66 -9.64
N ASP A 111 -3.19 -11.58 -10.38
CA ASP A 111 -2.93 -10.21 -9.95
C ASP A 111 -4.19 -9.53 -9.45
N VAL A 112 -4.02 -8.67 -8.42
CA VAL A 112 -5.02 -7.71 -7.94
C VAL A 112 -4.46 -6.31 -8.06
N LYS A 113 -5.20 -5.41 -8.75
CA LYS A 113 -4.75 -4.04 -9.01
C LYS A 113 -5.82 -3.03 -8.61
N ASN A 114 -5.50 -2.18 -7.64
CA ASN A 114 -6.29 -1.03 -7.21
C ASN A 114 -5.39 0.06 -6.61
N ALA A 115 -4.37 0.48 -7.39
CA ALA A 115 -3.37 1.47 -6.97
C ALA A 115 -2.85 1.18 -5.55
N CYS A 116 -2.76 2.18 -4.66
CA CYS A 116 -2.24 2.01 -3.30
C CYS A 116 -3.09 1.08 -2.40
N ASN A 117 -4.32 0.71 -2.82
CA ASN A 117 -5.18 -0.24 -2.11
C ASN A 117 -5.00 -1.69 -2.57
N SER A 118 -4.09 -1.98 -3.51
CA SER A 118 -3.95 -3.33 -4.08
C SER A 118 -3.73 -4.40 -3.03
N VAL A 119 -2.82 -4.22 -2.07
CA VAL A 119 -2.57 -5.19 -0.98
C VAL A 119 -3.81 -5.33 -0.08
N LEU A 120 -4.47 -4.24 0.28
CA LEU A 120 -5.65 -4.29 1.14
C LEU A 120 -6.83 -5.01 0.46
N ASN A 121 -7.03 -4.78 -0.85
CA ASN A 121 -8.02 -5.53 -1.63
C ASN A 121 -7.62 -7.01 -1.82
N ALA A 122 -6.33 -7.31 -2.02
CA ALA A 122 -5.86 -8.69 -2.06
C ALA A 122 -6.10 -9.43 -0.74
N MET A 123 -5.93 -8.74 0.40
CA MET A 123 -6.28 -9.30 1.72
C MET A 123 -7.78 -9.59 1.83
N GLN A 124 -8.65 -8.71 1.32
CA GLN A 124 -10.11 -8.94 1.27
C GLN A 124 -10.47 -10.17 0.41
N VAL A 125 -9.84 -10.29 -0.78
CA VAL A 125 -10.05 -11.45 -1.67
C VAL A 125 -9.56 -12.73 -1.00
N ALA A 126 -8.35 -12.72 -0.44
CA ALA A 126 -7.79 -13.88 0.25
C ALA A 126 -8.61 -14.30 1.47
N GLU A 127 -9.14 -13.33 2.25
CA GLU A 127 -10.07 -13.60 3.35
C GLU A 127 -11.31 -14.37 2.86
N ALA A 128 -11.95 -13.92 1.80
CA ALA A 128 -13.14 -14.55 1.25
C ALA A 128 -12.85 -15.99 0.77
N LEU A 129 -11.71 -16.20 0.10
CA LEU A 129 -11.29 -17.52 -0.38
C LEU A 129 -10.93 -18.47 0.76
N ILE A 130 -10.33 -17.98 1.84
CA ILE A 130 -10.06 -18.76 3.06
C ILE A 130 -11.36 -19.06 3.80
N ALA A 131 -12.24 -18.08 3.96
CA ALA A 131 -13.52 -18.23 4.67
C ALA A 131 -14.43 -19.27 4.00
N THR A 132 -14.41 -19.36 2.67
CA THR A 132 -15.15 -20.37 1.89
C THR A 132 -14.45 -21.72 1.82
N GLY A 133 -13.21 -21.82 2.32
CA GLY A 133 -12.44 -23.07 2.36
C GLY A 133 -11.79 -23.48 1.03
N GLN A 134 -11.74 -22.58 0.04
CA GLN A 134 -11.07 -22.85 -1.24
C GLN A 134 -9.55 -22.93 -1.07
N TYR A 135 -8.97 -22.08 -0.22
CA TYR A 135 -7.55 -22.07 0.13
C TYR A 135 -7.39 -22.00 1.65
N ARG A 136 -6.25 -22.46 2.14
CA ARG A 136 -5.91 -22.40 3.57
C ARG A 136 -4.81 -21.38 3.86
N ARG A 137 -3.90 -21.18 2.89
CA ARG A 137 -2.72 -20.34 3.07
C ARG A 137 -2.41 -19.57 1.79
N VAL A 138 -2.52 -18.27 1.87
CA VAL A 138 -2.40 -17.35 0.72
C VAL A 138 -1.21 -16.42 0.94
N LEU A 139 -0.29 -16.39 -0.02
CA LEU A 139 0.78 -15.41 -0.09
C LEU A 139 0.31 -14.22 -0.92
N ILE A 140 0.32 -13.03 -0.34
CA ILE A 140 0.13 -11.76 -1.04
C ILE A 140 1.51 -11.12 -1.16
N ALA A 141 1.97 -10.86 -2.38
CA ALA A 141 3.25 -10.22 -2.66
C ALA A 141 3.02 -8.94 -3.45
N SER A 142 3.73 -7.89 -3.10
CA SER A 142 3.66 -6.58 -3.75
C SER A 142 5.06 -6.09 -4.08
N GLY A 143 5.22 -5.52 -5.27
CA GLY A 143 6.40 -4.77 -5.65
C GLY A 143 5.96 -3.46 -6.29
N GLU A 144 6.43 -2.36 -5.78
CA GLU A 144 6.12 -1.02 -6.30
C GLU A 144 7.38 -0.40 -6.88
N GLN A 145 7.31 0.06 -8.13
CA GLN A 145 8.42 0.63 -8.86
C GLN A 145 8.05 1.97 -9.52
N PRO A 146 7.61 2.96 -8.76
CA PRO A 146 7.24 4.25 -9.31
C PRO A 146 8.42 5.06 -9.86
N SER A 147 9.67 4.74 -9.48
CA SER A 147 10.86 5.47 -9.92
C SER A 147 11.04 5.51 -11.44
N HIS A 148 10.53 4.51 -12.18
CA HIS A 148 10.58 4.48 -13.64
C HIS A 148 9.66 5.51 -14.30
N ALA A 149 8.63 5.97 -13.58
CA ALA A 149 7.61 6.90 -14.09
C ALA A 149 7.85 8.36 -13.68
N VAL A 150 9.04 8.68 -13.17
CA VAL A 150 9.42 10.04 -12.78
C VAL A 150 9.83 10.84 -14.01
N ARG A 151 9.15 11.98 -14.23
CA ARG A 151 9.49 12.90 -15.33
C ARG A 151 10.58 13.87 -14.90
N TRP A 152 11.73 13.76 -15.52
CA TRP A 152 12.89 14.61 -15.22
C TRP A 152 12.98 15.86 -16.12
N ARG A 153 12.61 15.73 -17.39
CA ARG A 153 12.56 16.84 -18.36
C ARG A 153 11.15 17.36 -18.48
N LEU A 154 11.00 18.64 -18.33
CA LEU A 154 9.72 19.34 -18.18
C LEU A 154 9.62 20.46 -19.19
N ASP A 155 8.48 20.55 -19.86
CA ASP A 155 8.20 21.57 -20.86
C ASP A 155 7.66 22.86 -20.23
N SER A 156 7.13 22.77 -19.00
CA SER A 156 6.49 23.91 -18.34
C SER A 156 6.37 23.71 -16.82
N GLN A 157 6.11 24.81 -16.11
CA GLN A 157 5.74 24.81 -14.69
C GLN A 157 4.45 24.00 -14.43
N ALA A 158 3.49 24.04 -15.34
CA ALA A 158 2.25 23.26 -15.23
C ALA A 158 2.54 21.75 -15.27
N GLN A 159 3.45 21.32 -16.15
CA GLN A 159 3.85 19.92 -16.22
C GLN A 159 4.62 19.49 -14.97
N PHE A 160 5.45 20.38 -14.36
CA PHE A 160 6.07 20.11 -13.07
C PHE A 160 5.02 19.81 -12.00
N LEU A 161 3.98 20.62 -11.89
CA LEU A 161 2.91 20.42 -10.90
C LEU A 161 2.17 19.10 -11.11
N ARG A 162 1.90 18.73 -12.36
CA ARG A 162 1.25 17.45 -12.69
C ARG A 162 2.15 16.24 -12.49
N SER A 163 3.47 16.40 -12.56
CA SER A 163 4.45 15.34 -12.30
C SER A 163 4.88 15.24 -10.84
N PHE A 164 4.42 16.18 -9.99
CA PHE A 164 4.95 16.40 -8.64
C PHE A 164 4.91 15.16 -7.75
N ALA A 165 3.84 14.38 -7.81
CA ALA A 165 3.69 13.17 -7.00
C ALA A 165 4.81 12.13 -7.27
N GLY A 166 5.29 12.03 -8.51
CA GLY A 166 6.38 11.12 -8.89
C GLY A 166 7.69 11.38 -8.15
N TYR A 167 7.95 12.62 -7.71
CA TYR A 167 9.20 12.98 -7.02
C TYR A 167 9.29 12.49 -5.57
N THR A 168 8.17 12.06 -5.00
CA THR A 168 8.06 11.59 -3.62
C THR A 168 7.64 10.14 -3.49
N MET A 169 7.37 9.45 -4.60
CA MET A 169 7.09 8.02 -4.62
C MET A 169 8.38 7.21 -4.58
N SER A 170 8.31 6.05 -3.97
CA SER A 170 9.45 5.22 -3.57
C SER A 170 9.28 3.77 -4.01
N ASP A 171 10.36 3.16 -4.47
CA ASP A 171 10.37 1.74 -4.80
C ASP A 171 10.40 0.89 -3.52
N ALA A 172 9.60 -0.18 -3.50
CA ALA A 172 9.52 -1.09 -2.36
C ALA A 172 8.93 -2.44 -2.72
N GLY A 173 9.24 -3.45 -1.92
CA GLY A 173 8.51 -4.71 -1.86
C GLY A 173 7.74 -4.85 -0.56
N ALA A 174 6.64 -5.60 -0.57
CA ALA A 174 5.93 -6.02 0.63
C ALA A 174 5.32 -7.41 0.43
N ALA A 175 5.15 -8.15 1.51
CA ALA A 175 4.44 -9.41 1.47
C ALA A 175 3.68 -9.67 2.78
N VAL A 176 2.54 -10.35 2.65
CA VAL A 176 1.70 -10.80 3.75
C VAL A 176 1.31 -12.25 3.50
N ILE A 177 1.43 -13.10 4.51
CA ILE A 177 0.82 -14.43 4.50
C ILE A 177 -0.47 -14.37 5.32
N LEU A 178 -1.59 -14.68 4.66
CA LEU A 178 -2.85 -14.97 5.33
C LEU A 178 -3.06 -16.48 5.39
N GLU A 179 -3.49 -16.96 6.54
CA GLU A 179 -3.84 -18.37 6.70
C GLU A 179 -5.12 -18.58 7.49
N ALA A 180 -5.77 -19.70 7.28
CA ALA A 180 -6.95 -20.09 8.03
C ALA A 180 -6.62 -20.19 9.52
N ALA A 181 -7.27 -19.37 10.35
CA ALA A 181 -7.21 -19.52 11.79
C ALA A 181 -7.87 -20.86 12.19
N ASP A 182 -7.19 -21.61 13.05
CA ASP A 182 -7.82 -22.79 13.63
C ASP A 182 -9.00 -22.34 14.51
N PRO A 183 -10.15 -23.02 14.44
CA PRO A 183 -11.25 -22.72 15.32
C PRO A 183 -10.79 -22.95 16.75
N GLN A 184 -10.49 -21.90 17.50
CA GLN A 184 -10.49 -22.03 18.95
C GLN A 184 -11.93 -22.41 19.33
N SER A 185 -12.08 -23.32 20.26
CA SER A 185 -13.35 -23.88 20.72
C SER A 185 -14.24 -22.82 21.45
N ASN A 186 -14.59 -21.78 20.72
CA ASN A 186 -15.57 -20.80 21.16
C ASN A 186 -16.90 -21.19 20.54
N ASP A 187 -17.84 -21.61 21.37
CA ASP A 187 -19.21 -22.06 20.99
C ASP A 187 -20.09 -20.99 20.37
N GLY A 188 -19.53 -19.83 20.03
CA GLY A 188 -20.18 -18.79 19.22
C GLY A 188 -21.39 -18.10 19.90
N THR A 189 -21.60 -18.29 21.18
CA THR A 189 -22.79 -17.78 21.93
C THR A 189 -22.57 -16.46 22.64
N GLY A 190 -21.31 -15.93 22.68
CA GLY A 190 -20.98 -14.66 23.31
C GLY A 190 -21.09 -13.43 22.38
N PRO A 191 -21.22 -12.21 22.95
CA PRO A 191 -21.15 -10.97 22.16
C PRO A 191 -19.86 -10.91 21.34
N ARG A 192 -19.89 -10.35 20.11
CA ARG A 192 -18.72 -10.24 19.22
C ARG A 192 -17.51 -9.54 19.86
N SER A 193 -17.73 -8.68 20.85
CA SER A 193 -16.70 -7.97 21.63
C SER A 193 -15.86 -8.88 22.54
N THR A 194 -16.27 -10.11 22.80
CA THR A 194 -15.52 -11.10 23.59
C THR A 194 -14.78 -12.13 22.73
N ASP A 195 -14.94 -12.06 21.41
CA ASP A 195 -14.27 -12.95 20.48
C ASP A 195 -12.81 -12.56 20.32
N THR A 196 -11.91 -13.32 20.90
CA THR A 196 -10.45 -13.12 20.87
C THR A 196 -9.76 -13.87 19.74
N THR A 197 -10.51 -14.54 18.85
CA THR A 197 -9.93 -15.31 17.74
C THR A 197 -9.17 -14.37 16.78
N PRO A 198 -7.87 -14.62 16.52
CA PRO A 198 -7.10 -13.84 15.57
C PRO A 198 -7.70 -13.87 14.17
N GLY A 199 -7.53 -12.79 13.42
CA GLY A 199 -7.86 -12.70 12.01
C GLY A 199 -8.54 -11.41 11.61
N ILE A 200 -8.90 -11.32 10.34
CA ILE A 200 -9.64 -10.19 9.79
C ILE A 200 -11.07 -10.26 10.36
N LEU A 201 -11.46 -9.20 11.05
CA LEU A 201 -12.78 -9.08 11.68
C LEU A 201 -13.82 -8.55 10.69
N GLY A 202 -13.39 -7.70 9.77
CA GLY A 202 -14.21 -7.16 8.69
C GLY A 202 -13.49 -6.08 7.92
N SER A 203 -14.01 -5.80 6.73
CA SER A 203 -13.49 -4.75 5.85
C SER A 203 -14.63 -4.09 5.07
N ARG A 204 -14.43 -2.83 4.70
CA ARG A 204 -15.31 -2.07 3.80
C ARG A 204 -14.48 -1.24 2.84
N PHE A 205 -15.01 -1.08 1.63
CA PHE A 205 -14.42 -0.26 0.59
C PHE A 205 -15.47 0.64 -0.03
N VAL A 206 -15.04 1.84 -0.44
CA VAL A 206 -15.86 2.78 -1.21
C VAL A 206 -15.01 3.39 -2.32
N ALA A 207 -15.61 3.69 -3.45
CA ALA A 207 -14.97 4.34 -4.58
C ALA A 207 -15.78 5.56 -5.04
N ARG A 208 -15.06 6.56 -5.56
CA ARG A 208 -15.56 7.73 -6.29
C ARG A 208 -14.94 7.69 -7.68
N SER A 209 -15.46 6.80 -8.52
CA SER A 209 -14.87 6.48 -9.83
C SER A 209 -14.99 7.63 -10.84
N GLU A 210 -15.85 8.61 -10.61
CA GLU A 210 -15.90 9.86 -11.38
C GLU A 210 -14.60 10.66 -11.34
N TYR A 211 -13.75 10.42 -10.35
CA TYR A 211 -12.43 11.07 -10.20
C TYR A 211 -11.29 10.26 -10.81
N TRP A 212 -11.56 9.22 -11.61
CA TRP A 212 -10.51 8.33 -12.16
C TRP A 212 -9.38 9.07 -12.88
N ALA A 213 -9.69 10.19 -13.53
CA ALA A 213 -8.73 10.96 -14.34
C ALA A 213 -7.88 11.95 -13.53
N VAL A 214 -8.10 12.11 -12.21
CA VAL A 214 -7.32 13.08 -11.41
C VAL A 214 -5.87 12.66 -11.20
N GLY A 215 -5.57 11.36 -11.33
CA GLY A 215 -4.21 10.84 -11.28
C GLY A 215 -4.08 9.58 -12.12
N THR A 216 -3.19 9.62 -13.10
CA THR A 216 -3.01 8.53 -14.07
C THR A 216 -1.54 8.22 -14.30
N LEU A 217 -1.29 6.98 -14.72
CA LEU A 217 -0.09 6.54 -15.41
C LEU A 217 -0.55 6.03 -16.78
N PRO A 218 -0.60 6.89 -17.82
CA PRO A 218 -1.49 6.70 -18.98
C PRO A 218 -1.02 5.68 -20.01
N THR A 219 0.09 4.97 -19.80
CA THR A 219 0.74 4.14 -20.80
C THR A 219 0.51 2.66 -20.58
N GLY A 220 0.44 1.92 -21.68
CA GLY A 220 0.39 0.46 -21.71
C GLY A 220 -1.02 -0.13 -21.69
N GLY A 221 -2.06 0.69 -21.50
CA GLY A 221 -3.46 0.28 -21.63
C GLY A 221 -4.05 0.65 -22.99
N SER A 222 -5.31 0.28 -23.24
CA SER A 222 -6.01 0.56 -24.50
C SER A 222 -6.22 2.06 -24.79
N VAL A 223 -6.18 2.91 -23.77
CA VAL A 223 -6.29 4.37 -23.94
C VAL A 223 -5.03 4.95 -24.60
N ASN A 224 -3.86 4.45 -24.23
CA ASN A 224 -2.59 4.88 -24.79
C ASN A 224 -1.64 3.67 -24.88
N PRO A 225 -1.81 2.80 -25.86
CA PRO A 225 -1.06 1.54 -25.98
C PRO A 225 0.42 1.75 -26.28
N HIS A 226 0.76 2.85 -26.97
CA HIS A 226 2.14 3.18 -27.38
C HIS A 226 2.47 4.60 -26.93
N ALA A 227 3.26 4.74 -25.85
CA ALA A 227 3.72 6.05 -25.43
C ALA A 227 4.96 6.47 -26.19
N GLU A 228 4.80 7.45 -27.07
CA GLU A 228 5.94 8.23 -27.55
C GLU A 228 6.49 9.06 -26.39
N GLY A 229 7.75 8.85 -26.00
CA GLY A 229 8.43 9.66 -24.98
C GLY A 229 8.36 9.15 -23.53
N GLY A 230 7.75 7.99 -23.26
CA GLY A 230 7.76 7.34 -21.94
C GLY A 230 6.44 7.41 -21.18
N SER A 231 6.40 6.68 -20.07
CA SER A 231 5.25 6.60 -19.18
C SER A 231 5.54 7.39 -17.91
N TYR A 232 4.79 8.45 -17.67
CA TYR A 232 5.04 9.35 -16.53
C TYR A 232 3.77 9.60 -15.73
N PHE A 233 3.93 9.80 -14.43
CA PHE A 233 2.82 10.26 -13.59
C PHE A 233 2.27 11.58 -14.11
N ASP A 234 0.94 11.61 -14.23
CA ASP A 234 0.15 12.79 -14.56
C ASP A 234 -0.98 12.93 -13.54
N MET A 235 -0.81 13.85 -12.58
CA MET A 235 -1.69 13.96 -11.43
C MET A 235 -2.07 15.41 -11.13
N ASP A 236 -3.35 15.68 -10.98
CA ASP A 236 -3.85 16.92 -10.39
C ASP A 236 -3.94 16.75 -8.86
N GLY A 237 -2.86 17.11 -8.17
CA GLY A 237 -2.78 16.97 -6.72
C GLY A 237 -3.86 17.76 -5.97
N GLY A 238 -4.27 18.92 -6.48
CA GLY A 238 -5.34 19.74 -5.88
C GLY A 238 -6.71 19.08 -6.04
N ALA A 239 -7.02 18.54 -7.22
CA ALA A 239 -8.26 17.81 -7.46
C ALA A 239 -8.30 16.52 -6.64
N LEU A 240 -7.18 15.80 -6.55
CA LEU A 240 -7.06 14.60 -5.74
C LEU A 240 -7.33 14.87 -4.26
N GLN A 241 -6.74 15.95 -3.72
CA GLN A 241 -6.95 16.35 -2.33
C GLN A 241 -8.43 16.70 -2.06
N ARG A 242 -9.08 17.44 -2.95
CA ARG A 242 -10.52 17.75 -2.83
C ARG A 242 -11.37 16.47 -2.85
N ALA A 243 -11.10 15.57 -3.78
CA ALA A 243 -11.81 14.31 -3.91
C ALA A 243 -11.70 13.44 -2.65
N PHE A 244 -10.53 13.36 -2.02
CA PHE A 244 -10.38 12.67 -0.74
C PHE A 244 -11.05 13.41 0.43
N ALA A 245 -11.05 14.73 0.44
CA ALA A 245 -11.76 15.49 1.45
C ALA A 245 -13.28 15.28 1.37
N GLU A 246 -13.84 15.22 0.16
CA GLU A 246 -15.26 14.89 -0.07
C GLU A 246 -15.61 13.45 0.32
N LEU A 247 -14.70 12.50 0.08
CA LEU A 247 -14.88 11.11 0.46
C LEU A 247 -14.89 10.95 1.99
N GLY A 248 -14.03 11.73 2.67
CA GLY A 248 -13.88 11.69 4.13
C GLY A 248 -13.34 10.36 4.64
N VAL A 249 -13.35 10.18 5.95
CA VAL A 249 -12.91 8.94 6.62
C VAL A 249 -14.04 8.24 7.40
N GLY A 250 -15.28 8.63 7.17
CA GLY A 250 -16.45 8.04 7.84
C GLY A 250 -16.57 6.53 7.68
N LEU A 251 -16.07 5.99 6.55
CA LEU A 251 -16.01 4.55 6.31
C LEU A 251 -15.26 3.79 7.42
N VAL A 252 -14.23 4.39 8.01
CA VAL A 252 -13.45 3.78 9.10
C VAL A 252 -14.32 3.59 10.33
N GLN A 253 -15.03 4.65 10.75
CA GLN A 253 -15.93 4.62 11.90
C GLN A 253 -17.11 3.67 11.65
N GLU A 254 -17.70 3.69 10.44
CA GLU A 254 -18.78 2.77 10.06
C GLU A 254 -18.32 1.30 10.08
N THR A 255 -17.10 1.02 9.61
CA THR A 255 -16.54 -0.34 9.65
C THR A 255 -16.38 -0.81 11.08
N LEU A 256 -15.78 0.01 11.95
CA LEU A 256 -15.61 -0.31 13.36
C LEU A 256 -16.97 -0.49 14.06
N ALA A 257 -17.90 0.45 13.88
CA ALA A 257 -19.23 0.37 14.49
C ALA A 257 -19.99 -0.90 14.09
N SER A 258 -19.87 -1.35 12.82
CA SER A 258 -20.49 -2.60 12.38
C SER A 258 -19.93 -3.85 13.06
N LEU A 259 -18.74 -3.75 13.64
CA LEU A 259 -18.04 -4.79 14.39
C LEU A 259 -18.22 -4.63 15.91
N GLY A 260 -18.83 -3.53 16.36
CA GLY A 260 -19.03 -3.22 17.77
C GLY A 260 -17.81 -2.56 18.43
N TYR A 261 -16.94 -1.90 17.64
CA TYR A 261 -15.76 -1.19 18.13
C TYR A 261 -15.82 0.31 17.86
N GLY A 262 -15.09 1.08 18.67
CA GLY A 262 -14.74 2.47 18.41
C GLY A 262 -13.28 2.61 17.99
N VAL A 263 -12.90 3.78 17.48
CA VAL A 263 -11.49 4.09 17.12
C VAL A 263 -10.57 4.06 18.35
N ASP A 264 -11.09 4.43 19.51
CA ASP A 264 -10.41 4.41 20.82
C ASP A 264 -9.98 3.00 21.26
N GLN A 265 -10.61 1.96 20.74
CA GLN A 265 -10.32 0.56 21.05
C GLN A 265 -9.24 -0.06 20.13
N LEU A 266 -8.81 0.64 19.07
CA LEU A 266 -7.71 0.18 18.24
C LEU A 266 -6.37 0.41 18.97
N ASP A 267 -5.55 -0.61 19.08
CA ASP A 267 -4.19 -0.49 19.63
C ASP A 267 -3.26 0.23 18.65
N PHE A 268 -3.51 0.06 17.34
CA PHE A 268 -2.71 0.66 16.28
C PHE A 268 -3.54 0.88 15.02
N VAL A 269 -3.20 1.92 14.26
CA VAL A 269 -3.80 2.19 12.95
C VAL A 269 -2.71 2.46 11.92
N ALA A 270 -2.57 1.57 10.94
CA ALA A 270 -1.79 1.82 9.75
C ALA A 270 -2.62 2.66 8.78
N VAL A 271 -2.11 3.81 8.37
CA VAL A 271 -2.77 4.72 7.43
C VAL A 271 -1.87 4.92 6.22
N HIS A 272 -2.43 4.80 5.01
CA HIS A 272 -1.67 5.12 3.80
C HIS A 272 -1.22 6.57 3.79
N GLN A 273 0.05 6.82 3.44
CA GLN A 273 0.68 8.14 3.54
C GLN A 273 1.18 8.61 2.18
N VAL A 274 0.70 9.79 1.76
CA VAL A 274 1.12 10.47 0.52
C VAL A 274 1.92 11.75 0.79
N ALA A 275 1.67 12.39 1.93
CA ALA A 275 2.40 13.54 2.47
C ALA A 275 2.19 13.61 3.98
N LEU A 276 3.12 14.20 4.72
CA LEU A 276 3.08 14.29 6.18
C LEU A 276 1.84 15.05 6.67
N ALA A 277 1.58 16.23 6.13
CA ALA A 277 0.41 17.05 6.50
C ALA A 277 -0.92 16.32 6.26
N TYR A 278 -0.99 15.48 5.21
CA TYR A 278 -2.18 14.69 4.94
C TYR A 278 -2.39 13.58 5.97
N HIS A 279 -1.30 12.89 6.35
CA HIS A 279 -1.32 11.91 7.43
C HIS A 279 -1.76 12.54 8.77
N GLU A 280 -1.21 13.71 9.11
CA GLU A 280 -1.59 14.45 10.32
C GLU A 280 -3.08 14.82 10.32
N THR A 281 -3.60 15.27 9.17
CA THR A 281 -5.03 15.60 9.01
C THR A 281 -5.91 14.37 9.23
N ILE A 282 -5.61 13.23 8.61
CA ILE A 282 -6.39 11.99 8.78
C ILE A 282 -6.31 11.51 10.23
N SER A 283 -5.14 11.53 10.83
CA SER A 283 -4.94 11.12 12.23
C SER A 283 -5.77 11.99 13.18
N ALA A 284 -5.79 13.30 12.96
CA ALA A 284 -6.60 14.23 13.76
C ALA A 284 -8.11 13.99 13.58
N VAL A 285 -8.58 13.77 12.35
CA VAL A 285 -10.01 13.49 12.08
C VAL A 285 -10.45 12.16 12.69
N LEU A 286 -9.57 11.16 12.70
CA LEU A 286 -9.83 9.86 13.33
C LEU A 286 -9.63 9.89 14.86
N GLY A 287 -9.06 10.96 15.43
CA GLY A 287 -8.74 11.04 16.85
C GLY A 287 -7.62 10.08 17.27
N LEU A 288 -6.64 9.86 16.37
CA LEU A 288 -5.52 8.98 16.65
C LEU A 288 -4.40 9.70 17.40
N ASP A 289 -3.99 9.16 18.53
CA ASP A 289 -2.79 9.56 19.23
C ASP A 289 -1.52 9.16 18.44
N ARG A 290 -0.42 9.89 18.66
CA ARG A 290 0.83 9.68 17.91
C ARG A 290 1.48 8.32 18.12
N ASP A 291 1.28 7.70 19.25
CA ASP A 291 1.79 6.38 19.64
C ASP A 291 0.99 5.24 19.01
N ARG A 292 -0.21 5.54 18.46
CA ARG A 292 -1.10 4.58 17.80
C ARG A 292 -0.95 4.55 16.28
N THR A 293 0.03 5.26 15.74
CA THR A 293 0.34 5.27 14.31
C THR A 293 1.84 5.48 14.09
N ILE A 294 2.35 5.15 12.90
CA ILE A 294 3.76 5.32 12.55
C ILE A 294 3.87 6.21 11.31
N VAL A 295 4.70 7.26 11.39
CA VAL A 295 5.04 8.09 10.24
C VAL A 295 6.18 7.43 9.47
N THR A 296 5.86 6.95 8.26
CA THR A 296 6.83 6.34 7.34
C THR A 296 7.20 7.26 6.18
N ILE A 297 6.30 8.18 5.81
CA ILE A 297 6.41 9.03 4.62
C ILE A 297 7.69 9.87 4.59
N SER A 298 8.14 10.40 5.72
CA SER A 298 9.31 11.28 5.76
C SER A 298 10.59 10.56 5.37
N ARG A 299 10.79 9.35 5.86
CA ARG A 299 12.02 8.58 5.64
C ARG A 299 11.98 7.66 4.44
N HIS A 300 10.78 7.28 4.00
CA HIS A 300 10.62 6.23 3.00
C HIS A 300 9.84 6.70 1.76
N GLY A 301 9.31 7.93 1.74
CA GLY A 301 8.45 8.40 0.65
C GLY A 301 7.12 7.65 0.58
N ASN A 302 6.35 7.89 -0.49
CA ASN A 302 5.11 7.19 -0.75
C ASN A 302 5.40 5.81 -1.36
N LEU A 303 5.21 4.76 -0.57
CA LEU A 303 5.47 3.35 -0.92
C LEU A 303 4.27 2.68 -1.62
N ALA A 304 3.28 3.45 -2.06
CA ALA A 304 2.05 2.94 -2.66
C ALA A 304 1.41 1.82 -1.82
N SER A 305 1.15 0.64 -2.38
CA SER A 305 0.49 -0.46 -1.66
C SER A 305 1.36 -1.14 -0.59
N ALA A 306 2.69 -0.91 -0.59
CA ALA A 306 3.60 -1.42 0.44
C ALA A 306 3.55 -0.62 1.76
N THR A 307 2.87 0.54 1.79
CA THR A 307 2.82 1.42 2.98
C THR A 307 2.22 0.72 4.20
N LEU A 308 1.06 0.07 4.07
CA LEU A 308 0.37 -0.56 5.20
C LEU A 308 1.13 -1.78 5.74
N PRO A 309 1.65 -2.70 4.90
CA PRO A 309 2.51 -3.78 5.36
C PRO A 309 3.75 -3.30 6.12
N LEU A 310 4.45 -2.26 5.62
CA LEU A 310 5.62 -1.71 6.32
C LEU A 310 5.25 -1.17 7.72
N GLN A 311 4.16 -0.41 7.83
CA GLN A 311 3.74 0.12 9.13
C GLN A 311 3.38 -0.99 10.11
N LEU A 312 2.69 -2.05 9.65
CA LEU A 312 2.36 -3.20 10.46
C LEU A 312 3.63 -3.98 10.90
N GLU A 313 4.58 -4.17 9.99
CA GLU A 313 5.87 -4.79 10.31
C GLU A 313 6.63 -4.00 11.38
N LEU A 314 6.70 -2.68 11.24
CA LEU A 314 7.36 -1.79 12.20
C LEU A 314 6.66 -1.80 13.57
N ALA A 315 5.33 -1.82 13.60
CA ALA A 315 4.54 -1.88 14.83
C ALA A 315 4.77 -3.20 15.57
N LEU A 316 4.83 -4.32 14.84
CA LEU A 316 5.20 -5.63 15.40
C LEU A 316 6.63 -5.66 15.92
N ALA A 317 7.58 -5.15 15.14
CA ALA A 317 9.00 -5.15 15.48
C ALA A 317 9.32 -4.27 16.70
N SER A 318 8.59 -3.17 16.89
CA SER A 318 8.74 -2.29 18.04
C SER A 318 8.02 -2.78 19.29
N GLY A 319 7.17 -3.80 19.17
CA GLY A 319 6.31 -4.26 20.28
C GLY A 319 5.11 -3.35 20.54
N ALA A 320 4.82 -2.38 19.67
CA ALA A 320 3.63 -1.54 19.77
C ALA A 320 2.34 -2.36 19.63
N VAL A 321 2.40 -3.46 18.88
CA VAL A 321 1.33 -4.45 18.77
C VAL A 321 1.88 -5.87 18.89
N GLY A 322 1.01 -6.79 19.29
CA GLY A 322 1.33 -8.23 19.44
C GLY A 322 0.07 -9.09 19.39
N PRO A 323 0.18 -10.37 19.77
CA PRO A 323 -0.97 -11.27 19.77
C PRO A 323 -2.15 -10.71 20.56
N GLY A 324 -3.32 -10.68 19.94
CA GLY A 324 -4.56 -10.14 20.51
C GLY A 324 -4.80 -8.65 20.25
N SER A 325 -3.80 -7.88 19.80
CA SER A 325 -3.97 -6.46 19.47
C SER A 325 -4.99 -6.25 18.36
N LEU A 326 -5.79 -5.19 18.50
CA LEU A 326 -6.78 -4.77 17.51
C LEU A 326 -6.17 -3.67 16.62
N VAL A 327 -6.01 -3.98 15.33
CA VAL A 327 -5.33 -3.11 14.36
C VAL A 327 -6.30 -2.65 13.28
N GLY A 328 -6.29 -1.35 13.00
CA GLY A 328 -6.95 -0.75 11.84
C GLY A 328 -5.98 -0.61 10.66
N LEU A 329 -6.42 -0.97 9.46
CA LEU A 329 -5.70 -0.72 8.21
C LEU A 329 -6.55 0.22 7.36
N VAL A 330 -6.04 1.41 7.05
CA VAL A 330 -6.76 2.46 6.31
C VAL A 330 -6.00 2.78 5.04
N GLY A 331 -6.56 2.36 3.92
CA GLY A 331 -5.97 2.54 2.59
C GLY A 331 -6.68 3.62 1.80
N LEU A 332 -5.91 4.46 1.12
CA LEU A 332 -6.35 5.53 0.22
C LEU A 332 -5.65 5.34 -1.11
N ALA A 333 -6.38 5.36 -2.20
CA ALA A 333 -5.83 5.08 -3.52
C ALA A 333 -6.37 6.02 -4.60
N GLY A 334 -5.53 6.27 -5.61
CA GLY A 334 -5.98 6.90 -6.85
C GLY A 334 -7.10 6.10 -7.49
N GLY A 335 -8.01 6.82 -8.21
CA GLY A 335 -9.11 6.17 -8.86
C GLY A 335 -10.51 6.76 -8.56
N ILE A 336 -10.96 7.30 -7.39
CA ILE A 336 -10.29 7.16 -6.10
C ILE A 336 -11.03 6.14 -5.24
N SER A 337 -10.32 5.56 -4.28
CA SER A 337 -10.95 4.62 -3.34
C SER A 337 -10.41 4.77 -1.92
N LEU A 338 -11.26 4.45 -0.95
CA LEU A 338 -10.92 4.31 0.47
C LEU A 338 -11.26 2.88 0.89
N GLY A 339 -10.35 2.24 1.60
CA GLY A 339 -10.54 0.95 2.24
C GLY A 339 -10.29 1.02 3.73
N ALA A 340 -11.11 0.33 4.51
CA ALA A 340 -10.91 0.14 5.94
C ALA A 340 -11.01 -1.35 6.27
N MET A 341 -10.05 -1.88 6.99
CA MET A 341 -10.02 -3.26 7.47
C MET A 341 -9.63 -3.29 8.94
N VAL A 342 -10.28 -4.13 9.70
CA VAL A 342 -9.99 -4.34 11.13
C VAL A 342 -9.48 -5.77 11.31
N VAL A 343 -8.33 -5.89 11.95
CA VAL A 343 -7.63 -7.16 12.16
C VAL A 343 -7.34 -7.33 13.64
N ARG A 344 -7.53 -8.54 14.16
CA ARG A 344 -6.99 -8.98 15.44
C ARG A 344 -5.75 -9.84 15.18
N LEU A 345 -4.62 -9.46 15.75
CA LEU A 345 -3.33 -10.16 15.60
C LEU A 345 -3.23 -11.41 16.47
#